data_eae838135de835f9b29514ca9d8c705b
#
_entry.id   eae838135de835f9b29514ca9d8c705b
#
_cell.length_a   1.000
_cell.length_b   1.000
_cell.length_c   1.000
_cell.angle_alpha   90.00
_cell.angle_beta   90.00
_cell.angle_gamma   90.00
#
_symmetry.space_group_name_H-M   'P 1'
#
loop_
_entity.id
_entity.type
_entity.pdbx_description
1 polymer ?
#
loop_
_entity_poly.entity_id
_entity_poly.type
_entity_poly.pdbx_seq_one_letter_code
_entity_poly.pdbx_strand_id
1 'polypeptide(L)'
;MVETAARFIEAREFLLRHRDDYDTAYRDFRWPQLDRFNWALDYFDVMARGNERPALWLASDGGSEVKLSFAALSERSNRVANHLRALGVKRGDRILLMLGNVAPLWECMLAAMKLGAVVIPATTLLNRNDLVDRFARGRTRHVIAGADAAAKFAELPGDYTRIAVGGEAPGWHRYDEAYAAAADFAPDGATHASDPLLLYFTSGTTAKPKLVLHSHQSYPVGHLSTMYWIGLKPGDVHFNVSSPGWAKHAWSCFFAPWNASACVFMLNQPRFDARGLLDAIVRAGVTTFCAPPTVWRMLVQQDLAAWKTNLRELVGAGEPLNPEVIARVKAAWGITIRDGYGQTETSAQVGNPPGQPVKSGAMGRPLPGFRVVLLDAAGAEQEEGEICLRLDPRPVGLMQGYQGDDGTLLPLAGSAYRTGDVAMRDRDGYLTYVGRADDVFKSSDYRISPFELESVLIEHAAVAEAAVVPSPDPIRLAVPKAFIALAPGHEPKRDTALAIFRHLRTGLAPFKRVRRIEFAELPKTISGKIRRVELRRREAAARGEDRRGETEFCEEDFPELGAG
;
A
#
# COMPACT_ATOMS: atom_id res chain seq x y z
N MET A 1 -7.01 -10.61 -29.82
CA MET A 1 -5.79 -10.20 -29.11
C MET A 1 -5.29 -8.83 -29.56
N VAL A 2 -5.02 -8.59 -30.85
CA VAL A 2 -4.48 -7.28 -31.32
C VAL A 2 -5.40 -6.10 -30.97
N GLU A 3 -6.72 -6.23 -31.17
CA GLU A 3 -7.68 -5.15 -30.89
C GLU A 3 -7.81 -4.84 -29.38
N THR A 4 -7.81 -5.85 -28.52
CA THR A 4 -7.95 -5.66 -27.08
C THR A 4 -6.71 -5.00 -26.46
N ALA A 5 -5.51 -5.40 -26.90
CA ALA A 5 -4.26 -4.76 -26.51
C ALA A 5 -4.22 -3.29 -26.96
N ALA A 6 -4.73 -2.98 -28.16
CA ALA A 6 -4.82 -1.61 -28.68
C ALA A 6 -5.67 -0.71 -27.78
N ARG A 7 -6.82 -1.20 -27.29
CA ARG A 7 -7.68 -0.44 -26.37
C ARG A 7 -6.99 -0.12 -25.04
N PHE A 8 -6.20 -1.06 -24.51
CA PHE A 8 -5.39 -0.80 -23.30
C PHE A 8 -4.33 0.27 -23.58
N ILE A 9 -3.61 0.15 -24.71
CA ILE A 9 -2.58 1.11 -25.10
C ILE A 9 -3.20 2.50 -25.31
N GLU A 10 -4.35 2.61 -25.97
CA GLU A 10 -5.07 3.86 -26.17
C GLU A 10 -5.42 4.56 -24.83
N ALA A 11 -5.98 3.81 -23.88
CA ALA A 11 -6.30 4.31 -22.55
C ALA A 11 -5.05 4.78 -21.78
N ARG A 12 -3.95 4.02 -21.90
CA ARG A 12 -2.65 4.37 -21.35
C ARG A 12 -2.10 5.67 -21.95
N GLU A 13 -2.05 5.75 -23.28
CA GLU A 13 -1.53 6.92 -24.00
C GLU A 13 -2.38 8.16 -23.76
N PHE A 14 -3.70 8.01 -23.59
CA PHE A 14 -4.58 9.10 -23.21
C PHE A 14 -4.14 9.71 -21.85
N LEU A 15 -3.92 8.88 -20.83
CA LEU A 15 -3.48 9.36 -19.52
C LEU A 15 -2.06 9.95 -19.54
N LEU A 16 -1.15 9.39 -20.32
CA LEU A 16 0.20 9.93 -20.49
C LEU A 16 0.18 11.30 -21.18
N ARG A 17 -0.66 11.47 -22.18
CA ARG A 17 -0.83 12.74 -22.92
C ARG A 17 -1.42 13.84 -22.04
N HIS A 18 -2.40 13.50 -21.23
CA HIS A 18 -3.10 14.41 -20.32
C HIS A 18 -2.56 14.37 -18.89
N ARG A 19 -1.30 13.99 -18.72
CA ARG A 19 -0.65 13.86 -17.40
C ARG A 19 -0.73 15.13 -16.55
N ASP A 20 -0.58 16.28 -17.18
CA ASP A 20 -0.58 17.61 -16.54
C ASP A 20 -1.92 18.37 -16.72
N ASP A 21 -2.95 17.71 -17.29
CA ASP A 21 -4.29 18.27 -17.51
C ASP A 21 -5.33 17.38 -16.81
N TYR A 22 -5.48 17.62 -15.51
CA TYR A 22 -6.40 16.83 -14.69
C TYR A 22 -7.86 16.92 -15.16
N ASP A 23 -8.32 18.12 -15.53
CA ASP A 23 -9.75 18.30 -15.85
C ASP A 23 -10.15 17.54 -17.12
N THR A 24 -9.30 17.56 -18.15
CA THR A 24 -9.50 16.74 -19.36
C THR A 24 -9.35 15.25 -19.03
N ALA A 25 -8.32 14.87 -18.28
CA ALA A 25 -8.10 13.48 -17.90
C ALA A 25 -9.30 12.92 -17.11
N TYR A 26 -9.81 13.65 -16.12
CA TYR A 26 -10.93 13.20 -15.30
C TYR A 26 -12.25 13.14 -16.09
N ARG A 27 -12.52 14.16 -16.89
CA ARG A 27 -13.76 14.26 -17.67
C ARG A 27 -13.85 13.21 -18.79
N ASP A 28 -12.75 13.00 -19.52
CA ASP A 28 -12.77 12.29 -20.81
C ASP A 28 -12.18 10.90 -20.76
N PHE A 29 -11.43 10.51 -19.70
CA PHE A 29 -10.93 9.16 -19.55
C PHE A 29 -12.06 8.14 -19.43
N ARG A 30 -11.92 7.05 -20.18
CA ARG A 30 -12.80 5.87 -20.08
C ARG A 30 -11.95 4.63 -19.93
N TRP A 31 -12.36 3.75 -19.01
CA TRP A 31 -11.72 2.45 -18.86
C TRP A 31 -11.85 1.65 -20.15
N PRO A 32 -10.77 0.98 -20.60
CA PRO A 32 -10.85 0.13 -21.78
C PRO A 32 -11.78 -1.06 -21.53
N GLN A 33 -12.63 -1.37 -22.50
CA GLN A 33 -13.48 -2.56 -22.47
C GLN A 33 -12.67 -3.76 -22.98
N LEU A 34 -12.33 -4.68 -22.07
CA LEU A 34 -11.48 -5.83 -22.33
C LEU A 34 -12.26 -7.11 -22.05
N ASP A 35 -12.35 -8.02 -23.02
CA ASP A 35 -12.93 -9.37 -22.84
C ASP A 35 -11.81 -10.41 -22.61
N ARG A 36 -10.88 -10.47 -23.55
CA ARG A 36 -9.71 -11.36 -23.47
C ARG A 36 -8.45 -10.51 -23.39
N PHE A 37 -7.78 -10.60 -22.25
CA PHE A 37 -6.59 -9.81 -22.01
C PHE A 37 -5.69 -10.47 -20.96
N ASN A 38 -4.43 -10.67 -21.35
CA ASN A 38 -3.36 -11.06 -20.45
C ASN A 38 -2.28 -9.97 -20.48
N TRP A 39 -2.20 -9.18 -19.44
CA TRP A 39 -1.29 -8.02 -19.41
C TRP A 39 0.17 -8.39 -19.69
N ALA A 40 0.63 -9.57 -19.22
CA ALA A 40 2.00 -10.02 -19.48
C ALA A 40 2.24 -10.37 -20.93
N LEU A 41 1.29 -11.05 -21.59
CA LEU A 41 1.42 -11.49 -22.99
C LEU A 41 1.04 -10.39 -23.99
N ASP A 42 -0.07 -9.70 -23.74
CA ASP A 42 -0.67 -8.77 -24.71
C ASP A 42 -0.07 -7.36 -24.64
N TYR A 43 0.55 -7.00 -23.50
CA TYR A 43 1.19 -5.70 -23.35
C TYR A 43 2.69 -5.81 -23.00
N PHE A 44 3.05 -6.47 -21.90
CA PHE A 44 4.44 -6.45 -21.43
C PHE A 44 5.38 -7.09 -22.45
N ASP A 45 5.10 -8.31 -22.91
CA ASP A 45 5.92 -9.01 -23.89
C ASP A 45 5.98 -8.29 -25.24
N VAL A 46 4.87 -7.65 -25.64
CA VAL A 46 4.84 -6.86 -26.88
C VAL A 46 5.76 -5.64 -26.78
N MET A 47 5.71 -4.92 -25.66
CA MET A 47 6.55 -3.76 -25.37
C MET A 47 8.01 -4.14 -25.16
N ALA A 48 8.25 -5.36 -24.67
CA ALA A 48 9.58 -5.87 -24.35
C ALA A 48 10.37 -6.33 -25.60
N ARG A 49 9.74 -6.56 -26.74
CA ARG A 49 10.42 -7.04 -27.96
C ARG A 49 11.52 -6.07 -28.40
N GLY A 50 12.79 -6.53 -28.35
CA GLY A 50 13.95 -5.72 -28.72
C GLY A 50 14.18 -4.50 -27.84
N ASN A 51 13.52 -4.43 -26.69
CA ASN A 51 13.62 -3.31 -25.76
C ASN A 51 14.70 -3.57 -24.69
N GLU A 52 15.90 -3.08 -24.96
CA GLU A 52 17.07 -3.24 -24.07
C GLU A 52 17.13 -2.17 -22.97
N ARG A 53 16.15 -1.28 -22.85
CA ARG A 53 16.08 -0.35 -21.74
C ARG A 53 15.90 -1.11 -20.41
N PRO A 54 16.52 -0.64 -19.32
CA PRO A 54 16.32 -1.25 -18.00
C PRO A 54 14.83 -1.26 -17.61
N ALA A 55 14.34 -2.44 -17.24
CA ALA A 55 13.02 -2.64 -16.67
C ALA A 55 13.09 -2.81 -15.15
N LEU A 56 14.14 -3.50 -14.68
CA LEU A 56 14.39 -3.78 -13.27
C LEU A 56 15.84 -3.51 -12.93
N TRP A 57 16.07 -2.74 -11.89
CA TRP A 57 17.37 -2.44 -11.36
C TRP A 57 17.38 -2.68 -9.85
N LEU A 58 18.01 -3.76 -9.42
CA LEU A 58 18.20 -4.12 -8.02
C LEU A 58 19.60 -3.70 -7.59
N ALA A 59 19.70 -2.96 -6.50
CA ALA A 59 20.94 -2.57 -5.86
C ALA A 59 20.94 -3.00 -4.39
N SER A 60 22.12 -3.22 -3.82
CA SER A 60 22.30 -3.51 -2.38
C SER A 60 23.34 -2.60 -1.76
N ASP A 61 23.33 -2.47 -0.43
CA ASP A 61 24.31 -1.70 0.33
C ASP A 61 25.77 -2.19 0.08
N GLY A 62 25.93 -3.49 -0.19
CA GLY A 62 27.24 -4.10 -0.55
C GLY A 62 27.74 -3.77 -1.94
N GLY A 63 27.03 -2.90 -2.69
CA GLY A 63 27.42 -2.45 -4.03
C GLY A 63 27.13 -3.44 -5.15
N SER A 64 26.50 -4.60 -4.87
CA SER A 64 26.05 -5.51 -5.92
C SER A 64 24.84 -4.93 -6.63
N GLU A 65 24.81 -5.05 -7.95
CA GLU A 65 23.72 -4.58 -8.79
C GLU A 65 23.31 -5.64 -9.81
N VAL A 66 22.00 -5.73 -10.05
CA VAL A 66 21.41 -6.53 -11.13
C VAL A 66 20.53 -5.61 -11.95
N LYS A 67 20.81 -5.50 -13.25
CA LYS A 67 20.00 -4.76 -14.21
C LYS A 67 19.47 -5.71 -15.26
N LEU A 68 18.15 -5.75 -15.41
CA LEU A 68 17.48 -6.55 -16.43
C LEU A 68 16.71 -5.61 -17.36
N SER A 69 16.92 -5.81 -18.67
CA SER A 69 16.13 -5.11 -19.68
C SER A 69 14.70 -5.67 -19.74
N PHE A 70 13.79 -4.94 -20.41
CA PHE A 70 12.45 -5.46 -20.69
C PHE A 70 12.52 -6.75 -21.49
N ALA A 71 13.40 -6.83 -22.51
CA ALA A 71 13.61 -8.02 -23.32
C ALA A 71 14.10 -9.21 -22.46
N ALA A 72 15.09 -8.99 -21.61
CA ALA A 72 15.62 -10.02 -20.72
C ALA A 72 14.57 -10.54 -19.73
N LEU A 73 13.75 -9.66 -19.16
CA LEU A 73 12.68 -10.07 -18.23
C LEU A 73 11.57 -10.85 -18.95
N SER A 74 11.19 -10.46 -20.16
CA SER A 74 10.23 -11.21 -20.98
C SER A 74 10.75 -12.62 -21.26
N GLU A 75 11.99 -12.76 -21.73
CA GLU A 75 12.61 -14.07 -21.98
C GLU A 75 12.71 -14.93 -20.72
N ARG A 76 13.26 -14.38 -19.61
CA ARG A 76 13.38 -15.11 -18.35
C ARG A 76 12.03 -15.58 -17.82
N SER A 77 11.01 -14.72 -17.88
CA SER A 77 9.67 -15.11 -17.45
C SER A 77 9.01 -16.18 -18.34
N ASN A 78 9.38 -16.26 -19.63
CA ASN A 78 8.98 -17.37 -20.51
C ASN A 78 9.60 -18.70 -20.05
N ARG A 79 10.91 -18.68 -19.77
CA ARG A 79 11.62 -19.85 -19.23
C ARG A 79 11.02 -20.32 -17.91
N VAL A 80 10.75 -19.38 -17.00
CA VAL A 80 10.11 -19.66 -15.71
C VAL A 80 8.70 -20.22 -15.91
N ALA A 81 7.89 -19.68 -16.83
CA ALA A 81 6.56 -20.18 -17.12
C ALA A 81 6.60 -21.63 -17.64
N ASN A 82 7.52 -21.92 -18.55
CA ASN A 82 7.71 -23.28 -19.07
C ASN A 82 8.15 -24.27 -17.97
N HIS A 83 9.07 -23.86 -17.11
CA HIS A 83 9.52 -24.67 -15.97
C HIS A 83 8.40 -24.93 -14.98
N LEU A 84 7.64 -23.91 -14.58
CA LEU A 84 6.49 -24.06 -13.69
C LEU A 84 5.43 -24.98 -14.29
N ARG A 85 5.17 -24.90 -15.60
CA ARG A 85 4.28 -25.81 -16.31
C ARG A 85 4.78 -27.24 -16.25
N ALA A 86 6.07 -27.49 -16.44
CA ALA A 86 6.69 -28.81 -16.34
C ALA A 86 6.58 -29.39 -14.91
N LEU A 87 6.59 -28.53 -13.89
CA LEU A 87 6.32 -28.92 -12.49
C LEU A 87 4.84 -29.07 -12.15
N GLY A 88 3.94 -28.94 -13.14
CA GLY A 88 2.52 -29.21 -13.00
C GLY A 88 1.65 -28.01 -12.66
N VAL A 89 2.17 -26.78 -12.71
CA VAL A 89 1.37 -25.55 -12.55
C VAL A 89 0.41 -25.41 -13.73
N LYS A 90 -0.88 -25.23 -13.43
CA LYS A 90 -1.97 -25.08 -14.41
C LYS A 90 -2.69 -23.74 -14.22
N ARG A 91 -3.46 -23.37 -15.24
CA ARG A 91 -4.39 -22.24 -15.18
C ARG A 91 -5.30 -22.34 -13.94
N GLY A 92 -5.43 -21.26 -13.19
CA GLY A 92 -6.23 -21.19 -11.97
C GLY A 92 -5.58 -21.75 -10.72
N ASP A 93 -4.44 -22.46 -10.84
CA ASP A 93 -3.69 -22.91 -9.67
C ASP A 93 -3.15 -21.72 -8.88
N ARG A 94 -3.04 -21.89 -7.56
CA ARG A 94 -2.62 -20.83 -6.66
C ARG A 94 -1.19 -21.03 -6.20
N ILE A 95 -0.37 -20.00 -6.45
CA ILE A 95 1.05 -19.97 -6.13
C ILE A 95 1.25 -19.01 -4.96
N LEU A 96 1.67 -19.51 -3.80
CA LEU A 96 2.18 -18.67 -2.73
C LEU A 96 3.59 -18.21 -3.11
N LEU A 97 3.76 -16.89 -3.30
CA LEU A 97 5.03 -16.29 -3.68
C LEU A 97 5.60 -15.50 -2.49
N MET A 98 6.62 -16.07 -1.84
CA MET A 98 7.24 -15.51 -0.63
C MET A 98 8.74 -15.25 -0.85
N LEU A 99 9.04 -14.16 -1.52
CA LEU A 99 10.40 -13.74 -1.87
C LEU A 99 10.67 -12.29 -1.40
N GLY A 100 11.94 -11.98 -1.14
CA GLY A 100 12.42 -10.61 -1.02
C GLY A 100 12.54 -9.93 -2.39
N ASN A 101 13.20 -8.75 -2.43
CA ASN A 101 13.47 -8.04 -3.68
C ASN A 101 14.63 -8.71 -4.43
N VAL A 102 14.33 -9.82 -5.09
CA VAL A 102 15.24 -10.57 -5.97
C VAL A 102 14.60 -10.73 -7.34
N ALA A 103 15.38 -10.80 -8.41
CA ALA A 103 14.87 -10.87 -9.78
C ALA A 103 13.79 -11.97 -9.98
N PRO A 104 13.93 -13.17 -9.40
CA PRO A 104 12.91 -14.20 -9.43
C PRO A 104 11.50 -13.77 -8.99
N LEU A 105 11.36 -12.75 -8.13
CA LEU A 105 10.04 -12.23 -7.74
C LEU A 105 9.27 -11.70 -8.95
N TRP A 106 9.92 -10.86 -9.77
CA TRP A 106 9.33 -10.26 -10.97
C TRP A 106 9.14 -11.28 -12.10
N GLU A 107 10.13 -12.17 -12.27
CA GLU A 107 10.07 -13.26 -13.23
C GLU A 107 8.88 -14.20 -12.93
N CYS A 108 8.68 -14.61 -11.67
CA CYS A 108 7.54 -15.43 -11.24
C CYS A 108 6.19 -14.74 -11.40
N MET A 109 6.10 -13.45 -11.10
CA MET A 109 4.88 -12.67 -11.30
C MET A 109 4.45 -12.65 -12.77
N LEU A 110 5.39 -12.38 -13.69
CA LEU A 110 5.13 -12.43 -15.13
C LEU A 110 4.78 -13.86 -15.59
N ALA A 111 5.54 -14.86 -15.14
CA ALA A 111 5.31 -16.27 -15.50
C ALA A 111 3.94 -16.77 -15.05
N ALA A 112 3.52 -16.44 -13.82
CA ALA A 112 2.20 -16.80 -13.31
C ALA A 112 1.07 -16.18 -14.15
N MET A 113 1.20 -14.90 -14.55
CA MET A 113 0.25 -14.25 -15.45
C MET A 113 0.17 -14.97 -16.80
N LYS A 114 1.31 -15.33 -17.40
CA LYS A 114 1.39 -16.03 -18.68
C LYS A 114 0.70 -17.39 -18.63
N LEU A 115 0.83 -18.11 -17.52
CA LEU A 115 0.17 -19.38 -17.26
C LEU A 115 -1.33 -19.24 -16.92
N GLY A 116 -1.79 -18.03 -16.55
CA GLY A 116 -3.12 -17.83 -15.97
C GLY A 116 -3.25 -18.42 -14.55
N ALA A 117 -2.15 -18.55 -13.83
CA ALA A 117 -2.14 -18.93 -12.42
C ALA A 117 -2.41 -17.72 -11.51
N VAL A 118 -2.92 -17.98 -10.31
CA VAL A 118 -3.26 -16.94 -9.32
C VAL A 118 -2.12 -16.82 -8.31
N VAL A 119 -1.55 -15.63 -8.17
CA VAL A 119 -0.49 -15.39 -7.19
C VAL A 119 -1.09 -14.97 -5.85
N ILE A 120 -0.62 -15.58 -4.77
CA ILE A 120 -0.81 -15.15 -3.39
C ILE A 120 0.49 -14.50 -2.93
N PRO A 121 0.60 -13.15 -3.03
CA PRO A 121 1.80 -12.47 -2.57
C PRO A 121 1.94 -12.60 -1.06
N ALA A 122 3.12 -12.98 -0.60
CA ALA A 122 3.40 -13.22 0.82
C ALA A 122 4.70 -12.54 1.25
N THR A 123 4.67 -11.86 2.39
CA THR A 123 5.89 -11.31 2.99
C THR A 123 6.71 -12.41 3.65
N THR A 124 8.04 -12.28 3.61
CA THR A 124 8.97 -13.18 4.31
C THR A 124 8.85 -13.13 5.83
N LEU A 125 8.10 -12.17 6.38
CA LEU A 125 7.85 -12.03 7.82
C LEU A 125 6.77 -12.97 8.36
N LEU A 126 6.04 -13.70 7.50
CA LEU A 126 4.99 -14.61 7.94
C LEU A 126 5.55 -15.70 8.85
N ASN A 127 4.79 -15.98 9.92
CA ASN A 127 5.02 -17.11 10.79
C ASN A 127 4.24 -18.36 10.32
N ARG A 128 4.40 -19.46 11.04
CA ARG A 128 3.75 -20.74 10.71
C ARG A 128 2.22 -20.64 10.69
N ASN A 129 1.61 -19.99 11.66
CA ASN A 129 0.15 -19.86 11.75
C ASN A 129 -0.41 -19.04 10.57
N ASP A 130 0.30 -17.99 10.17
CA ASP A 130 -0.05 -17.19 8.99
C ASP A 130 0.00 -18.03 7.72
N LEU A 131 0.98 -18.93 7.60
CA LEU A 131 1.12 -19.83 6.45
C LEU A 131 0.00 -20.86 6.42
N VAL A 132 -0.35 -21.49 7.57
CA VAL A 132 -1.48 -22.42 7.67
C VAL A 132 -2.77 -21.76 7.16
N ASP A 133 -3.06 -20.53 7.57
CA ASP A 133 -4.24 -19.79 7.09
C ASP A 133 -4.21 -19.58 5.56
N ARG A 134 -3.03 -19.20 5.00
CA ARG A 134 -2.88 -19.00 3.55
C ARG A 134 -3.01 -20.29 2.75
N PHE A 135 -2.54 -21.40 3.29
CA PHE A 135 -2.71 -22.70 2.65
C PHE A 135 -4.18 -23.13 2.64
N ALA A 136 -4.84 -23.06 3.79
CA ALA A 136 -6.24 -23.48 3.93
C ALA A 136 -7.19 -22.59 3.11
N ARG A 137 -7.24 -21.30 3.40
CA ARG A 137 -8.19 -20.36 2.79
C ARG A 137 -7.74 -19.90 1.40
N GLY A 138 -6.42 -19.77 1.18
CA GLY A 138 -5.84 -19.46 -0.12
C GLY A 138 -5.85 -20.64 -1.07
N ARG A 139 -6.06 -21.90 -0.60
CA ARG A 139 -6.00 -23.13 -1.41
C ARG A 139 -4.71 -23.23 -2.21
N THR A 140 -3.58 -22.96 -1.53
CA THR A 140 -2.24 -22.97 -2.12
C THR A 140 -1.88 -24.36 -2.65
N ARG A 141 -1.46 -24.44 -3.92
CA ARG A 141 -0.99 -25.68 -4.56
C ARG A 141 0.49 -25.67 -4.87
N HIS A 142 1.09 -24.50 -4.97
CA HIS A 142 2.50 -24.34 -5.27
C HIS A 142 3.08 -23.26 -4.37
N VAL A 143 4.33 -23.43 -3.97
CA VAL A 143 5.09 -22.46 -3.17
C VAL A 143 6.37 -22.11 -3.89
N ILE A 144 6.65 -20.82 -4.01
CA ILE A 144 7.95 -20.31 -4.44
C ILE A 144 8.47 -19.42 -3.31
N ALA A 145 9.57 -19.83 -2.68
CA ALA A 145 10.13 -19.12 -1.52
C ALA A 145 11.66 -19.15 -1.55
N GLY A 146 12.29 -18.25 -0.78
CA GLY A 146 13.72 -18.32 -0.55
C GLY A 146 14.13 -19.63 0.11
N ALA A 147 15.27 -20.18 -0.26
CA ALA A 147 15.80 -21.42 0.34
C ALA A 147 15.97 -21.29 1.86
N ASP A 148 16.33 -20.09 2.34
CA ASP A 148 16.46 -19.74 3.75
C ASP A 148 15.12 -19.79 4.52
N ALA A 149 14.00 -19.65 3.81
CA ALA A 149 12.66 -19.71 4.38
C ALA A 149 12.06 -21.14 4.35
N ALA A 150 12.71 -22.12 3.75
CA ALA A 150 12.16 -23.47 3.55
C ALA A 150 11.71 -24.15 4.86
N ALA A 151 12.43 -23.91 5.98
CA ALA A 151 12.09 -24.45 7.29
C ALA A 151 10.69 -24.01 7.79
N LYS A 152 10.18 -22.85 7.36
CA LYS A 152 8.84 -22.38 7.73
C LYS A 152 7.71 -23.25 7.18
N PHE A 153 8.01 -24.04 6.14
CA PHE A 153 7.06 -24.90 5.41
C PHE A 153 7.17 -26.39 5.80
N ALA A 154 8.14 -26.78 6.64
CA ALA A 154 8.47 -28.19 6.91
C ALA A 154 7.28 -29.02 7.40
N GLU A 155 6.42 -28.46 8.23
CA GLU A 155 5.31 -29.16 8.87
C GLU A 155 3.92 -28.68 8.39
N LEU A 156 3.87 -27.96 7.26
CA LEU A 156 2.57 -27.54 6.72
C LEU A 156 1.87 -28.71 6.06
N PRO A 157 0.58 -28.94 6.35
CA PRO A 157 -0.16 -30.05 5.79
C PRO A 157 -0.46 -29.87 4.30
N GLY A 158 -0.60 -30.97 3.58
CA GLY A 158 -1.01 -31.00 2.19
C GLY A 158 0.11 -31.43 1.22
N ASP A 159 -0.32 -31.80 0.03
CA ASP A 159 0.56 -32.07 -1.11
C ASP A 159 0.63 -30.82 -1.98
N TYR A 160 1.82 -30.23 -2.08
CA TYR A 160 2.06 -29.01 -2.85
C TYR A 160 3.50 -28.98 -3.38
N THR A 161 3.66 -28.43 -4.58
CA THR A 161 4.98 -28.24 -5.19
C THR A 161 5.76 -27.18 -4.43
N ARG A 162 7.03 -27.41 -4.18
CA ARG A 162 7.95 -26.53 -3.46
C ARG A 162 9.12 -26.16 -4.35
N ILE A 163 9.36 -24.84 -4.54
CA ILE A 163 10.41 -24.31 -5.41
C ILE A 163 11.26 -23.33 -4.60
N ALA A 164 12.54 -23.62 -4.45
CA ALA A 164 13.52 -22.84 -3.68
C ALA A 164 14.28 -21.88 -4.56
N VAL A 165 14.34 -20.62 -4.16
CA VAL A 165 15.10 -19.54 -4.81
C VAL A 165 16.33 -19.20 -4.00
N GLY A 166 17.47 -19.05 -4.67
CA GLY A 166 18.73 -18.58 -4.06
C GLY A 166 19.45 -19.62 -3.22
N GLY A 167 19.24 -20.91 -3.52
CA GLY A 167 19.92 -22.03 -2.87
C GLY A 167 19.14 -23.35 -2.99
N GLU A 168 19.63 -24.36 -2.30
CA GLU A 168 19.00 -25.68 -2.24
C GLU A 168 18.28 -25.86 -0.92
N ALA A 169 17.15 -26.58 -0.95
CA ALA A 169 16.42 -27.03 0.23
C ALA A 169 15.99 -28.48 0.04
N PRO A 170 16.10 -29.36 1.06
CA PRO A 170 15.72 -30.76 0.95
C PRO A 170 14.24 -30.93 0.58
N GLY A 171 13.98 -31.67 -0.51
CA GLY A 171 12.62 -31.92 -1.01
C GLY A 171 11.98 -30.76 -1.76
N TRP A 172 12.76 -29.76 -2.16
CA TRP A 172 12.36 -28.64 -3.00
C TRP A 172 13.00 -28.73 -4.38
N HIS A 173 12.28 -28.33 -5.43
CA HIS A 173 12.83 -28.09 -6.75
C HIS A 173 13.68 -26.83 -6.72
N ARG A 174 14.74 -26.78 -7.52
CA ARG A 174 15.60 -25.58 -7.65
C ARG A 174 15.00 -24.63 -8.66
N TYR A 175 14.84 -23.37 -8.25
CA TYR A 175 14.38 -22.33 -9.17
C TYR A 175 15.31 -22.13 -10.37
N ASP A 176 16.61 -22.22 -10.17
CA ASP A 176 17.63 -21.95 -11.21
C ASP A 176 17.52 -22.91 -12.41
N GLU A 177 16.91 -24.09 -12.24
CA GLU A 177 16.61 -25.02 -13.35
C GLU A 177 15.67 -24.41 -14.38
N ALA A 178 14.90 -23.38 -14.01
CA ALA A 178 14.03 -22.65 -14.94
C ALA A 178 14.82 -21.98 -16.08
N TYR A 179 16.04 -21.56 -15.83
CA TYR A 179 16.86 -20.88 -16.86
C TYR A 179 17.33 -21.81 -17.99
N ALA A 180 17.25 -23.13 -17.81
CA ALA A 180 17.48 -24.12 -18.85
C ALA A 180 16.24 -24.43 -19.70
N ALA A 181 15.04 -24.00 -19.28
CA ALA A 181 13.81 -24.22 -20.03
C ALA A 181 13.77 -23.37 -21.32
N ALA A 182 12.88 -23.73 -22.25
CA ALA A 182 12.70 -23.00 -23.52
C ALA A 182 12.36 -21.53 -23.31
N ALA A 183 12.95 -20.64 -24.10
CA ALA A 183 12.71 -19.21 -24.08
C ALA A 183 11.39 -18.82 -24.77
N ASP A 184 10.92 -19.63 -25.70
CA ASP A 184 9.62 -19.43 -26.36
C ASP A 184 8.49 -19.97 -25.50
N PHE A 185 7.46 -19.16 -25.30
CA PHE A 185 6.29 -19.53 -24.52
C PHE A 185 5.00 -19.41 -25.33
N ALA A 186 4.19 -20.45 -25.29
CA ALA A 186 2.83 -20.43 -25.84
C ALA A 186 1.83 -20.68 -24.69
N PRO A 187 0.79 -19.82 -24.54
CA PRO A 187 -0.21 -20.02 -23.49
C PRO A 187 -1.13 -21.20 -23.79
N ASP A 188 -1.64 -21.87 -22.75
CA ASP A 188 -2.56 -23.02 -22.83
C ASP A 188 -4.02 -22.58 -23.11
N GLY A 189 -4.20 -21.48 -23.81
CA GLY A 189 -5.48 -20.89 -24.19
C GLY A 189 -5.59 -19.41 -23.86
N ALA A 190 -6.69 -18.81 -24.25
CA ALA A 190 -6.94 -17.39 -24.02
C ALA A 190 -7.22 -17.11 -22.54
N THR A 191 -6.75 -15.98 -22.05
CA THR A 191 -7.07 -15.47 -20.72
C THR A 191 -8.22 -14.47 -20.84
N HIS A 192 -9.28 -14.66 -20.04
CA HIS A 192 -10.32 -13.64 -19.91
C HIS A 192 -9.83 -12.52 -19.00
N ALA A 193 -10.20 -11.28 -19.31
CA ALA A 193 -9.85 -10.12 -18.50
C ALA A 193 -10.39 -10.25 -17.04
N SER A 194 -11.47 -11.02 -16.86
CA SER A 194 -12.06 -11.34 -15.56
C SER A 194 -11.44 -12.55 -14.87
N ASP A 195 -10.52 -13.29 -15.50
CA ASP A 195 -9.87 -14.42 -14.83
C ASP A 195 -9.11 -13.94 -13.58
N PRO A 196 -9.12 -14.71 -12.47
CA PRO A 196 -8.38 -14.39 -11.26
C PRO A 196 -6.88 -14.26 -11.52
N LEU A 197 -6.23 -13.26 -10.90
CA LEU A 197 -4.80 -13.01 -11.02
C LEU A 197 -4.08 -12.97 -9.67
N LEU A 198 -4.62 -12.20 -8.71
CA LEU A 198 -4.00 -11.95 -7.41
C LEU A 198 -5.01 -12.21 -6.30
N LEU A 199 -4.57 -12.90 -5.25
CA LEU A 199 -5.34 -13.09 -4.03
C LEU A 199 -4.56 -12.54 -2.84
N TYR A 200 -4.97 -11.36 -2.35
CA TYR A 200 -4.34 -10.72 -1.20
C TYR A 200 -5.02 -11.09 0.11
N PHE A 201 -4.20 -11.35 1.12
CA PHE A 201 -4.63 -11.44 2.51
C PHE A 201 -4.39 -10.09 3.19
N THR A 202 -5.46 -9.35 3.46
CA THR A 202 -5.37 -8.02 4.06
C THR A 202 -5.56 -8.09 5.56
N SER A 203 -4.77 -7.31 6.31
CA SER A 203 -5.01 -7.10 7.74
C SER A 203 -6.27 -6.24 7.92
N GLY A 204 -7.43 -6.89 8.08
CA GLY A 204 -8.66 -6.19 8.44
C GLY A 204 -8.71 -5.82 9.92
N THR A 205 -9.72 -5.03 10.31
CA THR A 205 -10.08 -4.77 11.72
C THR A 205 -10.64 -6.01 12.43
N THR A 206 -10.89 -7.10 11.68
CA THR A 206 -11.36 -8.40 12.16
C THR A 206 -10.20 -9.31 12.58
N ALA A 207 -10.50 -10.37 13.33
CA ALA A 207 -9.50 -11.31 13.84
C ALA A 207 -8.74 -12.07 12.72
N LYS A 208 -9.36 -12.26 11.54
CA LYS A 208 -8.76 -12.94 10.38
C LYS A 208 -8.60 -12.00 9.20
N PRO A 209 -7.53 -12.14 8.38
CA PRO A 209 -7.37 -11.38 7.14
C PRO A 209 -8.56 -11.59 6.19
N LYS A 210 -8.98 -10.54 5.50
CA LYS A 210 -9.89 -10.65 4.36
C LYS A 210 -9.11 -11.09 3.13
N LEU A 211 -9.74 -11.87 2.25
CA LEU A 211 -9.16 -12.34 1.01
C LEU A 211 -9.71 -11.52 -0.15
N VAL A 212 -8.86 -10.66 -0.72
CA VAL A 212 -9.20 -9.73 -1.80
C VAL A 212 -8.78 -10.36 -3.13
N LEU A 213 -9.75 -10.60 -4.02
CA LEU A 213 -9.50 -11.22 -5.31
C LEU A 213 -9.48 -10.16 -6.43
N HIS A 214 -8.36 -10.09 -7.14
CA HIS A 214 -8.20 -9.28 -8.34
C HIS A 214 -8.07 -10.12 -9.60
N SER A 215 -8.54 -9.56 -10.72
CA SER A 215 -8.48 -10.17 -12.05
C SER A 215 -7.34 -9.61 -12.91
N HIS A 216 -7.17 -10.20 -14.10
CA HIS A 216 -6.23 -9.74 -15.12
C HIS A 216 -6.49 -8.32 -15.61
N GLN A 217 -7.69 -7.77 -15.41
CA GLN A 217 -7.94 -6.34 -15.68
C GLN A 217 -7.97 -5.50 -14.42
N SER A 218 -8.57 -5.95 -13.31
CA SER A 218 -8.81 -5.06 -12.17
C SER A 218 -7.51 -4.56 -11.52
N TYR A 219 -6.44 -5.32 -11.60
CA TYR A 219 -5.16 -4.89 -11.02
C TYR A 219 -4.24 -4.26 -12.07
N PRO A 220 -3.80 -4.94 -13.15
CA PRO A 220 -2.89 -4.34 -14.13
C PRO A 220 -3.47 -3.09 -14.79
N VAL A 221 -4.71 -3.18 -15.29
CA VAL A 221 -5.39 -2.07 -15.98
C VAL A 221 -5.84 -1.00 -15.00
N GLY A 222 -6.34 -1.41 -13.82
CA GLY A 222 -6.71 -0.48 -12.76
C GLY A 222 -5.57 0.43 -12.34
N HIS A 223 -4.32 -0.05 -12.37
CA HIS A 223 -3.14 0.74 -12.03
C HIS A 223 -2.69 1.75 -13.10
N LEU A 224 -3.44 1.93 -14.19
CA LEU A 224 -3.34 3.12 -15.03
C LEU A 224 -3.65 4.40 -14.22
N SER A 225 -4.60 4.35 -13.29
CA SER A 225 -4.88 5.48 -12.37
C SER A 225 -3.69 5.77 -11.45
N THR A 226 -3.01 4.73 -10.97
CA THR A 226 -1.82 4.87 -10.12
C THR A 226 -0.63 5.42 -10.91
N MET A 227 -0.43 4.94 -12.14
CA MET A 227 0.56 5.50 -13.08
C MET A 227 0.33 7.01 -13.28
N TYR A 228 -0.92 7.39 -13.51
CA TYR A 228 -1.34 8.78 -13.70
C TYR A 228 -1.09 9.62 -12.44
N TRP A 229 -1.51 9.13 -11.25
CA TRP A 229 -1.31 9.83 -9.99
C TRP A 229 0.17 10.04 -9.66
N ILE A 230 1.01 9.01 -9.80
CA ILE A 230 2.46 9.14 -9.56
C ILE A 230 3.08 10.11 -10.58
N GLY A 231 2.49 10.26 -11.76
CA GLY A 231 3.01 11.09 -12.84
C GLY A 231 4.17 10.41 -13.59
N LEU A 232 4.11 9.08 -13.68
CA LEU A 232 5.11 8.29 -14.38
C LEU A 232 5.06 8.53 -15.89
N LYS A 233 6.23 8.46 -16.53
CA LYS A 233 6.38 8.54 -17.99
C LYS A 233 7.46 7.57 -18.47
N PRO A 234 7.47 7.25 -19.77
CA PRO A 234 8.50 6.39 -20.35
C PRO A 234 9.91 6.91 -20.08
N GLY A 235 10.80 6.00 -19.67
CA GLY A 235 12.19 6.31 -19.35
C GLY A 235 12.47 6.79 -17.94
N ASP A 236 11.44 6.94 -17.09
CA ASP A 236 11.65 7.20 -15.66
C ASP A 236 12.40 6.06 -14.98
N VAL A 237 13.17 6.40 -13.95
CA VAL A 237 13.66 5.48 -12.93
C VAL A 237 12.81 5.69 -11.68
N HIS A 238 11.94 4.72 -11.42
CA HIS A 238 10.99 4.78 -10.30
C HIS A 238 11.49 3.98 -9.11
N PHE A 239 11.60 4.63 -7.97
CA PHE A 239 11.94 3.99 -6.70
C PHE A 239 10.76 4.03 -5.74
N ASN A 240 10.40 2.88 -5.16
CA ASN A 240 9.41 2.80 -4.10
C ASN A 240 9.96 2.01 -2.91
N VAL A 241 9.78 2.55 -1.71
CA VAL A 241 10.10 1.83 -0.46
C VAL A 241 8.87 1.06 -0.02
N SER A 242 8.88 -0.24 -0.30
CA SER A 242 7.85 -1.19 0.12
C SER A 242 8.41 -2.61 0.11
N SER A 243 7.90 -3.47 0.97
CA SER A 243 8.28 -4.89 1.00
C SER A 243 7.36 -5.73 0.11
N PRO A 244 7.89 -6.79 -0.54
CA PRO A 244 7.06 -7.78 -1.23
C PRO A 244 6.01 -8.41 -0.32
N GLY A 245 4.93 -8.89 -0.93
CA GLY A 245 3.78 -9.46 -0.22
C GLY A 245 2.67 -8.46 0.11
N TRP A 246 2.94 -7.16 -0.01
CA TRP A 246 1.95 -6.10 0.17
C TRP A 246 1.48 -5.53 -1.18
N ALA A 247 0.21 -5.11 -1.23
CA ALA A 247 -0.37 -4.49 -2.42
C ALA A 247 0.45 -3.29 -2.91
N LYS A 248 0.98 -2.46 -2.00
CA LYS A 248 1.83 -1.31 -2.34
C LYS A 248 3.04 -1.71 -3.17
N HIS A 249 3.70 -2.83 -2.85
CA HIS A 249 4.84 -3.31 -3.63
C HIS A 249 4.39 -3.67 -5.07
N ALA A 250 3.31 -4.43 -5.23
CA ALA A 250 2.88 -4.84 -6.55
C ALA A 250 2.46 -3.65 -7.44
N TRP A 251 1.72 -2.67 -6.91
CA TRP A 251 1.32 -1.55 -7.75
C TRP A 251 2.45 -0.55 -8.01
N SER A 252 3.37 -0.32 -7.06
CA SER A 252 4.43 0.68 -7.22
C SER A 252 5.78 0.11 -7.67
N CYS A 253 6.01 -1.20 -7.52
CA CYS A 253 7.26 -1.83 -7.97
C CYS A 253 7.02 -2.83 -9.13
N PHE A 254 5.85 -2.80 -9.77
CA PHE A 254 5.52 -3.70 -10.87
C PHE A 254 4.55 -3.03 -11.86
N PHE A 255 3.25 -2.93 -11.54
CA PHE A 255 2.23 -2.55 -12.52
C PHE A 255 2.28 -1.08 -12.96
N ALA A 256 2.25 -0.12 -12.03
CA ALA A 256 2.23 1.29 -12.40
C ALA A 256 3.49 1.73 -13.17
N PRO A 257 4.73 1.42 -12.73
CA PRO A 257 5.90 1.81 -13.49
C PRO A 257 6.01 1.10 -14.84
N TRP A 258 5.65 -0.18 -14.92
CA TRP A 258 5.71 -0.87 -16.22
C TRP A 258 4.54 -0.50 -17.15
N ASN A 259 3.40 -0.07 -16.64
CA ASN A 259 2.39 0.59 -17.45
C ASN A 259 2.95 1.86 -18.11
N ALA A 260 3.86 2.58 -17.46
CA ALA A 260 4.55 3.73 -18.02
C ALA A 260 5.81 3.37 -18.85
N SER A 261 6.20 2.10 -18.95
CA SER A 261 7.49 1.67 -19.49
C SER A 261 8.70 2.33 -18.77
N ALA A 262 8.57 2.52 -17.45
CA ALA A 262 9.61 3.04 -16.56
C ALA A 262 10.44 1.90 -15.96
N CYS A 263 11.68 2.19 -15.57
CA CYS A 263 12.54 1.27 -14.83
C CYS A 263 12.10 1.21 -13.35
N VAL A 264 11.94 0.03 -12.81
CA VAL A 264 11.76 -0.19 -11.37
C VAL A 264 13.14 -0.27 -10.72
N PHE A 265 13.47 0.68 -9.86
CA PHE A 265 14.67 0.65 -9.04
C PHE A 265 14.32 0.20 -7.63
N MET A 266 15.10 -0.74 -7.08
CA MET A 266 14.96 -1.24 -5.72
C MET A 266 16.31 -1.22 -5.00
N LEU A 267 16.30 -0.77 -3.74
CA LEU A 267 17.46 -0.83 -2.86
C LEU A 267 17.23 -1.84 -1.75
N ASN A 268 18.07 -2.86 -1.69
CA ASN A 268 18.07 -3.85 -0.61
C ASN A 268 19.00 -3.39 0.52
N GLN A 269 18.42 -3.04 1.65
CA GLN A 269 19.12 -2.69 2.89
C GLN A 269 18.72 -3.67 3.99
N PRO A 270 19.67 -4.29 4.72
CA PRO A 270 19.35 -5.16 5.87
C PRO A 270 18.63 -4.41 6.99
N ARG A 271 18.99 -3.13 7.15
CA ARG A 271 18.32 -2.16 8.04
C ARG A 271 18.14 -0.87 7.27
N PHE A 272 17.05 -0.16 7.55
CA PHE A 272 16.81 1.13 6.92
C PHE A 272 17.93 2.12 7.28
N ASP A 273 18.59 2.65 6.26
CA ASP A 273 19.56 3.73 6.34
C ASP A 273 19.12 4.89 5.45
N ALA A 274 18.75 6.00 6.07
CA ALA A 274 18.27 7.19 5.36
C ALA A 274 19.35 7.80 4.44
N ARG A 275 20.61 7.84 4.90
CA ARG A 275 21.73 8.39 4.12
C ARG A 275 22.03 7.49 2.91
N GLY A 276 22.17 6.19 3.13
CA GLY A 276 22.40 5.22 2.05
C GLY A 276 21.27 5.22 1.02
N LEU A 277 20.01 5.44 1.45
CA LEU A 277 18.87 5.59 0.53
C LEU A 277 19.01 6.86 -0.32
N LEU A 278 19.35 8.01 0.28
CA LEU A 278 19.54 9.28 -0.43
C LEU A 278 20.72 9.19 -1.43
N ASP A 279 21.83 8.55 -1.04
CA ASP A 279 22.98 8.29 -1.92
C ASP A 279 22.57 7.41 -3.12
N ALA A 280 21.73 6.39 -2.88
CA ALA A 280 21.22 5.53 -3.94
C ALA A 280 20.29 6.27 -4.91
N ILE A 281 19.44 7.18 -4.42
CA ILE A 281 18.60 8.04 -5.27
C ILE A 281 19.44 8.84 -6.23
N VAL A 282 20.53 9.45 -5.76
CA VAL A 282 21.44 10.24 -6.61
C VAL A 282 22.19 9.33 -7.58
N ARG A 283 22.80 8.25 -7.09
CA ARG A 283 23.61 7.32 -7.89
C ARG A 283 22.79 6.68 -9.02
N ALA A 284 21.58 6.26 -8.75
CA ALA A 284 20.71 5.62 -9.74
C ALA A 284 19.98 6.62 -10.65
N GLY A 285 20.11 7.92 -10.39
CA GLY A 285 19.41 8.95 -11.16
C GLY A 285 17.89 8.82 -11.04
N VAL A 286 17.38 8.45 -9.87
CA VAL A 286 15.94 8.28 -9.62
C VAL A 286 15.18 9.55 -10.00
N THR A 287 14.14 9.39 -10.81
CA THR A 287 13.31 10.51 -11.29
C THR A 287 11.97 10.61 -10.57
N THR A 288 11.47 9.50 -10.05
CA THR A 288 10.19 9.44 -9.32
C THR A 288 10.36 8.59 -8.06
N PHE A 289 9.89 9.10 -6.92
CA PHE A 289 10.06 8.42 -5.64
C PHE A 289 8.74 8.31 -4.87
N CYS A 290 8.44 7.09 -4.44
CA CYS A 290 7.27 6.77 -3.61
C CYS A 290 7.72 6.18 -2.28
N ALA A 291 7.28 6.75 -1.17
CA ALA A 291 7.61 6.22 0.14
C ALA A 291 6.44 6.37 1.13
N PRO A 292 6.35 5.51 2.17
CA PRO A 292 5.39 5.72 3.25
C PRO A 292 5.80 6.91 4.13
N PRO A 293 4.85 7.53 4.85
CA PRO A 293 5.13 8.66 5.73
C PRO A 293 6.25 8.41 6.74
N THR A 294 6.37 7.19 7.24
CA THR A 294 7.45 6.80 8.16
C THR A 294 8.84 7.01 7.55
N VAL A 295 9.02 6.62 6.29
CA VAL A 295 10.29 6.83 5.56
C VAL A 295 10.53 8.31 5.35
N TRP A 296 9.51 9.07 4.91
CA TRP A 296 9.63 10.52 4.75
C TRP A 296 10.05 11.22 6.05
N ARG A 297 9.46 10.84 7.20
CA ARG A 297 9.87 11.38 8.52
C ARG A 297 11.33 11.10 8.86
N MET A 298 11.86 9.94 8.46
CA MET A 298 13.28 9.62 8.69
C MET A 298 14.20 10.38 7.72
N LEU A 299 13.79 10.57 6.47
CA LEU A 299 14.55 11.33 5.49
C LEU A 299 14.70 12.80 5.85
N VAL A 300 13.63 13.46 6.34
CA VAL A 300 13.69 14.88 6.74
C VAL A 300 14.53 15.14 7.99
N GLN A 301 15.02 14.11 8.68
CA GLN A 301 16.03 14.29 9.73
C GLN A 301 17.45 14.52 9.15
N GLN A 302 17.63 14.27 7.85
CA GLN A 302 18.89 14.57 7.15
C GLN A 302 18.85 15.99 6.57
N ASP A 303 20.01 16.58 6.31
CA ASP A 303 20.11 17.80 5.51
C ASP A 303 19.88 17.47 4.03
N LEU A 304 18.60 17.42 3.62
CA LEU A 304 18.21 17.02 2.26
C LEU A 304 18.84 17.89 1.16
N ALA A 305 19.18 19.13 1.45
CA ALA A 305 19.80 20.05 0.48
C ALA A 305 21.21 19.60 0.05
N ALA A 306 21.86 18.74 0.85
CA ALA A 306 23.16 18.15 0.50
C ALA A 306 23.09 17.20 -0.71
N TRP A 307 21.91 16.62 -0.99
CA TRP A 307 21.73 15.71 -2.12
C TRP A 307 21.10 16.40 -3.33
N LYS A 308 21.89 16.53 -4.40
CA LYS A 308 21.40 17.04 -5.69
C LYS A 308 20.77 15.88 -6.47
N THR A 309 19.46 15.82 -6.49
CA THR A 309 18.69 14.74 -7.09
C THR A 309 18.15 15.08 -8.47
N ASN A 310 17.81 14.05 -9.26
CA ASN A 310 17.06 14.16 -10.51
C ASN A 310 15.55 13.96 -10.29
N LEU A 311 15.11 13.99 -9.05
CA LEU A 311 13.70 13.78 -8.69
C LEU A 311 12.80 14.81 -9.33
N ARG A 312 11.71 14.35 -9.91
CA ARG A 312 10.68 15.16 -10.55
C ARG A 312 9.33 14.99 -9.86
N GLU A 313 9.03 13.77 -9.43
CA GLU A 313 7.78 13.44 -8.75
C GLU A 313 8.06 12.75 -7.41
N LEU A 314 7.40 13.24 -6.38
CA LEU A 314 7.44 12.67 -5.03
C LEU A 314 6.02 12.34 -4.59
N VAL A 315 5.79 11.09 -4.15
CA VAL A 315 4.48 10.68 -3.66
C VAL A 315 4.56 9.99 -2.31
N GLY A 316 3.56 10.23 -1.48
CA GLY A 316 3.31 9.53 -0.23
C GLY A 316 2.06 8.67 -0.33
N ALA A 317 2.08 7.47 0.25
CA ALA A 317 0.90 6.61 0.30
C ALA A 317 0.97 5.59 1.43
N GLY A 318 -0.21 5.17 1.90
CA GLY A 318 -0.37 4.15 2.93
C GLY A 318 -0.88 4.68 4.25
N GLU A 319 -0.55 5.91 4.57
CA GLU A 319 -1.04 6.70 5.70
C GLU A 319 -1.06 8.17 5.26
N PRO A 320 -1.86 9.04 5.89
CA PRO A 320 -1.81 10.47 5.62
C PRO A 320 -0.44 11.07 5.97
N LEU A 321 0.03 11.99 5.14
CA LEU A 321 1.34 12.61 5.29
C LEU A 321 1.24 13.95 6.03
N ASN A 322 2.12 14.14 7.04
CA ASN A 322 2.18 15.37 7.82
C ASN A 322 2.59 16.57 6.92
N PRO A 323 1.85 17.70 6.97
CA PRO A 323 2.15 18.93 6.23
C PRO A 323 3.56 19.48 6.46
N GLU A 324 4.12 19.36 7.66
CA GLU A 324 5.47 19.81 7.97
C GLU A 324 6.54 19.06 7.16
N VAL A 325 6.38 17.74 7.03
CA VAL A 325 7.27 16.90 6.22
C VAL A 325 7.25 17.35 4.75
N ILE A 326 6.05 17.64 4.22
CA ILE A 326 5.89 18.16 2.86
C ILE A 326 6.62 19.51 2.71
N ALA A 327 6.47 20.40 3.67
CA ALA A 327 7.10 21.73 3.65
C ALA A 327 8.63 21.65 3.69
N ARG A 328 9.20 20.78 4.53
CA ARG A 328 10.66 20.58 4.63
C ARG A 328 11.26 20.02 3.34
N VAL A 329 10.62 19.02 2.73
CA VAL A 329 11.07 18.45 1.45
C VAL A 329 10.98 19.49 0.34
N LYS A 330 9.88 20.27 0.28
CA LYS A 330 9.70 21.35 -0.69
C LYS A 330 10.78 22.44 -0.53
N ALA A 331 11.13 22.79 0.69
CA ALA A 331 12.19 23.76 0.95
C ALA A 331 13.57 23.28 0.46
N ALA A 332 13.87 21.97 0.62
CA ALA A 332 15.16 21.40 0.26
C ALA A 332 15.31 21.13 -1.25
N TRP A 333 14.26 20.59 -1.90
CA TRP A 333 14.33 20.12 -3.29
C TRP A 333 13.45 20.91 -4.26
N GLY A 334 12.62 21.83 -3.79
CA GLY A 334 11.68 22.60 -4.63
C GLY A 334 10.46 21.77 -5.11
N ILE A 335 10.35 20.51 -4.69
CA ILE A 335 9.31 19.57 -5.13
C ILE A 335 8.37 19.24 -3.97
N THR A 336 7.08 19.27 -4.25
CA THR A 336 6.05 18.95 -3.24
C THR A 336 5.76 17.46 -3.26
N ILE A 337 5.78 16.80 -2.07
CA ILE A 337 5.29 15.43 -1.96
C ILE A 337 3.76 15.46 -2.16
N ARG A 338 3.26 14.62 -3.06
CA ARG A 338 1.84 14.52 -3.40
C ARG A 338 1.25 13.29 -2.74
N ASP A 339 0.18 13.49 -1.97
CA ASP A 339 -0.53 12.40 -1.32
C ASP A 339 -1.52 11.73 -2.27
N GLY A 340 -1.91 10.50 -1.95
CA GLY A 340 -2.91 9.74 -2.67
C GLY A 340 -3.46 8.59 -1.85
N TYR A 341 -4.67 8.17 -2.21
CA TYR A 341 -5.45 7.20 -1.47
C TYR A 341 -5.96 6.07 -2.37
N GLY A 342 -5.86 4.88 -1.84
CA GLY A 342 -6.40 3.64 -2.38
C GLY A 342 -6.32 2.56 -1.32
N GLN A 343 -6.88 1.40 -1.62
CA GLN A 343 -6.88 0.23 -0.74
C GLN A 343 -6.32 -0.98 -1.49
N THR A 344 -6.12 -2.11 -0.78
CA THR A 344 -5.84 -3.38 -1.45
C THR A 344 -6.99 -3.79 -2.37
N GLU A 345 -8.21 -3.44 -2.01
CA GLU A 345 -9.45 -3.67 -2.73
C GLU A 345 -9.59 -2.84 -4.01
N THR A 346 -8.81 -1.75 -4.11
CA THR A 346 -8.86 -0.81 -5.24
C THR A 346 -7.46 -0.53 -5.79
N SER A 347 -7.35 0.17 -6.93
CA SER A 347 -6.15 0.92 -7.27
C SER A 347 -6.18 2.32 -6.62
N ALA A 348 -5.27 3.23 -6.95
CA ALA A 348 -5.37 4.61 -6.52
C ALA A 348 -6.67 5.23 -7.06
N GLN A 349 -7.52 5.75 -6.17
CA GLN A 349 -8.86 6.25 -6.49
C GLN A 349 -9.02 7.74 -6.19
N VAL A 350 -8.19 8.28 -5.30
CA VAL A 350 -8.07 9.71 -4.99
C VAL A 350 -6.59 10.06 -4.98
N GLY A 351 -6.22 11.23 -5.46
CA GLY A 351 -4.83 11.64 -5.45
C GLY A 351 -4.61 13.06 -5.95
N ASN A 352 -3.37 13.49 -5.79
CA ASN A 352 -2.86 14.74 -6.34
C ASN A 352 -1.97 14.39 -7.56
N PRO A 353 -2.50 14.24 -8.80
CA PRO A 353 -1.66 14.03 -9.98
C PRO A 353 -0.85 15.29 -10.30
N PRO A 354 0.15 15.22 -11.20
CA PRO A 354 0.84 16.40 -11.70
C PRO A 354 -0.11 17.43 -12.32
N GLY A 355 0.34 18.67 -12.45
CA GLY A 355 -0.39 19.73 -13.16
C GLY A 355 -1.53 20.37 -12.38
N GLN A 356 -1.73 20.03 -11.11
CA GLN A 356 -2.73 20.70 -10.27
C GLN A 356 -2.15 21.20 -8.95
N PRO A 357 -2.76 22.22 -8.32
CA PRO A 357 -2.37 22.67 -6.99
C PRO A 357 -2.47 21.52 -5.96
N VAL A 358 -1.49 21.43 -5.07
CA VAL A 358 -1.52 20.49 -3.94
C VAL A 358 -1.98 21.26 -2.71
N LYS A 359 -3.09 20.83 -2.10
CA LYS A 359 -3.54 21.36 -0.81
C LYS A 359 -2.93 20.53 0.31
N SER A 360 -2.24 21.22 1.22
CA SER A 360 -1.62 20.57 2.38
C SER A 360 -2.67 19.84 3.23
N GLY A 361 -2.40 18.59 3.59
CA GLY A 361 -3.30 17.74 4.38
C GLY A 361 -4.45 17.08 3.58
N ALA A 362 -4.63 17.42 2.30
CA ALA A 362 -5.63 16.77 1.45
C ALA A 362 -5.02 15.61 0.66
N MET A 363 -5.75 14.49 0.59
CA MET A 363 -5.38 13.33 -0.23
C MET A 363 -5.43 13.63 -1.73
N GLY A 364 -6.11 14.71 -2.14
CA GLY A 364 -6.31 15.09 -3.54
C GLY A 364 -7.77 14.99 -3.98
N ARG A 365 -7.97 14.87 -5.28
CA ARG A 365 -9.28 14.75 -5.94
C ARG A 365 -9.50 13.34 -6.50
N PRO A 366 -10.74 12.94 -6.84
CA PRO A 366 -11.00 11.66 -7.51
C PRO A 366 -10.15 11.49 -8.77
N LEU A 367 -9.54 10.32 -8.95
CA LEU A 367 -8.70 10.05 -10.11
C LEU A 367 -9.54 9.65 -11.34
N PRO A 368 -9.01 9.82 -12.57
CA PRO A 368 -9.69 9.44 -13.80
C PRO A 368 -10.24 8.01 -13.75
N GLY A 369 -11.50 7.84 -14.15
CA GLY A 369 -12.20 6.55 -14.15
C GLY A 369 -12.88 6.17 -12.84
N PHE A 370 -12.76 6.98 -11.77
CA PHE A 370 -13.44 6.73 -10.48
C PHE A 370 -14.50 7.78 -10.19
N ARG A 371 -15.70 7.33 -9.84
CA ARG A 371 -16.78 8.17 -9.31
C ARG A 371 -16.81 8.01 -7.80
N VAL A 372 -16.08 8.91 -7.11
CA VAL A 372 -15.97 8.91 -5.64
C VAL A 372 -17.06 9.80 -5.06
N VAL A 373 -17.81 9.26 -4.12
CA VAL A 373 -18.86 9.97 -3.35
C VAL A 373 -18.61 9.79 -1.87
N LEU A 374 -19.09 10.72 -1.06
CA LEU A 374 -19.09 10.62 0.39
C LEU A 374 -20.52 10.33 0.85
N LEU A 375 -20.76 9.18 1.48
CA LEU A 375 -22.07 8.74 1.91
C LEU A 375 -22.18 8.69 3.43
N ASP A 376 -23.32 9.11 3.96
CA ASP A 376 -23.69 8.87 5.35
C ASP A 376 -24.15 7.41 5.60
N ALA A 377 -24.55 7.11 6.81
CA ALA A 377 -25.04 5.78 7.18
C ALA A 377 -26.35 5.40 6.46
N ALA A 378 -27.16 6.37 6.07
CA ALA A 378 -28.42 6.18 5.34
C ALA A 378 -28.17 6.05 3.81
N GLY A 379 -26.96 6.32 3.32
CA GLY A 379 -26.59 6.27 1.91
C GLY A 379 -26.83 7.58 1.15
N ALA A 380 -27.14 8.67 1.86
CA ALA A 380 -27.25 10.00 1.26
C ALA A 380 -25.86 10.63 1.06
N GLU A 381 -25.69 11.36 -0.04
CA GLU A 381 -24.42 12.03 -0.34
C GLU A 381 -24.26 13.30 0.52
N GLN A 382 -23.07 13.48 1.11
CA GLN A 382 -22.74 14.55 2.04
C GLN A 382 -21.36 15.14 1.71
N GLU A 383 -21.02 16.31 2.28
CA GLU A 383 -19.67 16.88 2.23
C GLU A 383 -18.69 16.19 3.19
N GLU A 384 -19.19 15.52 4.23
CA GLU A 384 -18.43 14.62 5.11
C GLU A 384 -19.14 13.28 5.21
N GLY A 385 -18.43 12.20 4.89
CA GLY A 385 -19.02 10.87 4.90
C GLY A 385 -17.99 9.77 4.61
N GLU A 386 -18.47 8.55 4.53
CA GLU A 386 -17.65 7.42 4.12
C GLU A 386 -17.32 7.53 2.64
N ILE A 387 -16.04 7.36 2.31
CA ILE A 387 -15.57 7.32 0.92
C ILE A 387 -16.18 6.08 0.25
N CYS A 388 -16.91 6.30 -0.82
CA CYS A 388 -17.55 5.24 -1.57
C CYS A 388 -17.26 5.36 -3.06
N LEU A 389 -17.16 4.22 -3.75
CA LEU A 389 -17.07 4.15 -5.20
C LEU A 389 -18.41 3.78 -5.79
N ARG A 390 -18.97 4.62 -6.67
CA ARG A 390 -20.16 4.25 -7.44
C ARG A 390 -19.88 3.05 -8.33
N LEU A 391 -20.82 2.08 -8.36
CA LEU A 391 -20.67 0.83 -9.12
C LEU A 391 -21.37 0.86 -10.49
N ASP A 392 -21.94 1.97 -10.88
CA ASP A 392 -22.56 2.17 -12.19
C ASP A 392 -22.00 3.44 -12.87
N PRO A 393 -21.10 3.29 -13.84
CA PRO A 393 -20.39 2.07 -14.20
C PRO A 393 -19.36 1.65 -13.14
N ARG A 394 -19.19 0.34 -12.96
CA ARG A 394 -18.18 -0.20 -12.05
C ARG A 394 -16.79 0.17 -12.52
N PRO A 395 -15.93 0.77 -11.67
CA PRO A 395 -14.57 1.08 -12.05
C PRO A 395 -13.73 -0.20 -12.21
N VAL A 396 -12.88 -0.23 -13.24
CA VAL A 396 -12.02 -1.40 -13.52
C VAL A 396 -11.05 -1.67 -12.37
N GLY A 397 -10.49 -0.63 -11.74
CA GLY A 397 -9.53 -0.76 -10.64
C GLY A 397 -10.10 -1.27 -9.31
N LEU A 398 -11.34 -1.76 -9.29
CA LEU A 398 -11.98 -2.34 -8.11
C LEU A 398 -11.88 -3.87 -8.15
N MET A 399 -11.50 -4.50 -7.02
CA MET A 399 -11.43 -5.96 -6.86
C MET A 399 -12.66 -6.68 -7.39
N GLN A 400 -12.56 -7.96 -7.74
CA GLN A 400 -13.74 -8.75 -8.10
C GLN A 400 -14.71 -8.91 -6.92
N GLY A 401 -14.17 -9.10 -5.74
CA GLY A 401 -14.89 -9.29 -4.49
C GLY A 401 -13.99 -9.88 -3.42
N TYR A 402 -14.58 -10.17 -2.27
CA TYR A 402 -13.91 -10.96 -1.24
C TYR A 402 -14.10 -12.45 -1.49
N GLN A 403 -13.08 -13.24 -1.22
CA GLN A 403 -13.23 -14.69 -1.22
C GLN A 403 -13.61 -15.16 0.17
N GLY A 404 -14.65 -16.00 0.27
CA GLY A 404 -15.03 -16.71 1.48
C GLY A 404 -14.03 -17.82 1.86
N ASP A 405 -14.15 -18.33 3.08
CA ASP A 405 -13.29 -19.41 3.59
C ASP A 405 -13.45 -20.71 2.77
N ASP A 406 -14.63 -20.94 2.20
CA ASP A 406 -14.95 -22.03 1.29
C ASP A 406 -14.44 -21.81 -0.16
N GLY A 407 -13.83 -20.66 -0.44
CA GLY A 407 -13.30 -20.27 -1.74
C GLY A 407 -14.33 -19.65 -2.69
N THR A 408 -15.58 -19.48 -2.27
CA THR A 408 -16.59 -18.79 -3.07
C THR A 408 -16.29 -17.31 -3.16
N LEU A 409 -16.57 -16.71 -4.32
CA LEU A 409 -16.47 -15.27 -4.50
C LEU A 409 -17.72 -14.60 -3.91
N LEU A 410 -17.52 -13.68 -2.98
CA LEU A 410 -18.57 -12.84 -2.42
C LEU A 410 -18.61 -11.53 -3.23
N PRO A 411 -19.59 -11.37 -4.14
CA PRO A 411 -19.66 -10.21 -4.99
C PRO A 411 -19.99 -8.96 -4.18
N LEU A 412 -19.58 -7.80 -4.70
CA LEU A 412 -19.96 -6.52 -4.12
C LEU A 412 -21.44 -6.26 -4.39
N ALA A 413 -22.18 -5.94 -3.33
CA ALA A 413 -23.62 -5.66 -3.40
C ALA A 413 -23.90 -4.15 -3.32
N GLY A 414 -25.07 -3.73 -3.84
CA GLY A 414 -25.54 -2.35 -3.77
C GLY A 414 -25.02 -1.46 -4.90
N SER A 415 -25.28 -0.15 -4.79
CA SER A 415 -24.94 0.87 -5.80
C SER A 415 -23.56 1.49 -5.62
N ALA A 416 -22.89 1.20 -4.49
CA ALA A 416 -21.58 1.74 -4.16
C ALA A 416 -20.76 0.76 -3.32
N TYR A 417 -19.46 0.69 -3.58
CA TYR A 417 -18.49 0.04 -2.70
C TYR A 417 -18.11 1.00 -1.57
N ARG A 418 -18.29 0.57 -0.32
CA ARG A 418 -17.95 1.30 0.89
C ARG A 418 -16.55 0.93 1.35
N THR A 419 -15.67 1.94 1.50
CA THR A 419 -14.26 1.71 1.85
C THR A 419 -14.03 1.49 3.34
N GLY A 420 -14.96 1.93 4.19
CA GLY A 420 -14.77 2.01 5.64
C GLY A 420 -13.88 3.19 6.08
N ASP A 421 -13.50 4.07 5.16
CA ASP A 421 -12.73 5.28 5.42
C ASP A 421 -13.60 6.52 5.27
N VAL A 422 -13.43 7.51 6.13
CA VAL A 422 -14.22 8.75 6.15
C VAL A 422 -13.36 9.91 5.68
N ALA A 423 -13.93 10.76 4.85
CA ALA A 423 -13.31 11.99 4.39
C ALA A 423 -14.28 13.16 4.42
N MET A 424 -13.72 14.35 4.31
CA MET A 424 -14.43 15.60 4.09
C MET A 424 -14.02 16.17 2.72
N ARG A 425 -15.00 16.70 1.96
CA ARG A 425 -14.82 17.33 0.65
C ARG A 425 -14.88 18.84 0.79
N ASP A 426 -13.90 19.52 0.25
CA ASP A 426 -13.94 20.98 0.16
C ASP A 426 -14.63 21.48 -1.14
N ARG A 427 -14.79 22.81 -1.25
CA ARG A 427 -15.47 23.46 -2.39
C ARG A 427 -14.76 23.25 -3.73
N ASP A 428 -13.46 22.93 -3.72
CA ASP A 428 -12.67 22.65 -4.92
C ASP A 428 -12.58 21.16 -5.24
N GLY A 429 -13.33 20.32 -4.48
CA GLY A 429 -13.43 18.88 -4.67
C GLY A 429 -12.28 18.06 -4.05
N TYR A 430 -11.40 18.70 -3.26
CA TYR A 430 -10.35 17.97 -2.55
C TYR A 430 -10.90 17.22 -1.35
N LEU A 431 -10.40 16.00 -1.16
CA LEU A 431 -10.77 15.12 -0.06
C LEU A 431 -9.69 15.14 1.01
N THR A 432 -10.09 15.44 2.25
CA THR A 432 -9.24 15.35 3.43
C THR A 432 -9.65 14.14 4.25
N TYR A 433 -8.68 13.30 4.61
CA TYR A 433 -8.92 12.10 5.42
C TYR A 433 -9.35 12.47 6.84
N VAL A 434 -10.43 11.87 7.31
CA VAL A 434 -10.94 12.06 8.69
C VAL A 434 -10.57 10.87 9.56
N GLY A 435 -10.69 9.64 9.05
CA GLY A 435 -10.37 8.44 9.81
C GLY A 435 -11.11 7.20 9.30
N ARG A 436 -10.88 6.08 9.98
CA ARG A 436 -11.71 4.89 9.78
C ARG A 436 -13.10 5.13 10.33
N ALA A 437 -14.12 4.64 9.64
CA ALA A 437 -15.51 4.76 10.09
C ALA A 437 -15.75 4.11 11.47
N ASP A 438 -14.97 3.05 11.79
CA ASP A 438 -15.00 2.33 13.05
C ASP A 438 -14.04 2.89 14.12
N ASP A 439 -13.14 3.82 13.78
CA ASP A 439 -12.23 4.50 14.71
C ASP A 439 -12.72 5.90 15.12
N VAL A 440 -13.47 6.58 14.23
CA VAL A 440 -14.05 7.89 14.53
C VAL A 440 -15.15 7.71 15.59
N PHE A 441 -15.11 8.51 16.65
CA PHE A 441 -16.04 8.40 17.77
C PHE A 441 -16.66 9.75 18.17
N LYS A 442 -17.73 9.70 18.98
CA LYS A 442 -18.33 10.90 19.55
C LYS A 442 -17.79 11.18 20.95
N SER A 443 -17.44 12.43 21.20
CA SER A 443 -17.17 12.99 22.53
C SER A 443 -18.17 14.11 22.76
N SER A 444 -19.14 13.92 23.65
CA SER A 444 -20.36 14.73 23.70
C SER A 444 -21.04 14.74 22.33
N ASP A 445 -21.37 15.91 21.77
CA ASP A 445 -21.97 16.03 20.43
C ASP A 445 -20.95 16.16 19.30
N TYR A 446 -19.66 16.16 19.62
CA TYR A 446 -18.58 16.35 18.63
C TYR A 446 -18.08 15.02 18.11
N ARG A 447 -17.89 14.96 16.79
CA ARG A 447 -17.22 13.85 16.13
C ARG A 447 -15.72 14.05 16.21
N ILE A 448 -15.00 13.07 16.76
CA ILE A 448 -13.54 13.12 16.96
C ILE A 448 -12.85 12.22 15.97
N SER A 449 -11.89 12.78 15.24
CA SER A 449 -10.96 12.07 14.39
C SER A 449 -9.73 11.67 15.20
N PRO A 450 -9.48 10.38 15.45
CA PRO A 450 -8.22 9.96 16.08
C PRO A 450 -6.99 10.43 15.31
N PHE A 451 -7.07 10.38 13.98
CA PHE A 451 -5.98 10.78 13.09
C PHE A 451 -5.59 12.26 13.26
N GLU A 452 -6.55 13.17 13.36
CA GLU A 452 -6.29 14.60 13.58
C GLU A 452 -5.51 14.81 14.89
N LEU A 453 -5.91 14.12 15.96
CA LEU A 453 -5.26 14.21 17.26
C LEU A 453 -3.86 13.59 17.26
N GLU A 454 -3.71 12.45 16.61
CA GLU A 454 -2.42 11.77 16.42
C GLU A 454 -1.45 12.62 15.61
N SER A 455 -1.93 13.34 14.60
CA SER A 455 -1.11 14.24 13.79
C SER A 455 -0.49 15.36 14.63
N VAL A 456 -1.28 15.98 15.52
CA VAL A 456 -0.78 17.00 16.43
C VAL A 456 0.17 16.40 17.48
N LEU A 457 -0.13 15.21 17.99
CA LEU A 457 0.75 14.52 18.96
C LEU A 457 2.15 14.26 18.39
N ILE A 458 2.24 13.81 17.16
CA ILE A 458 3.52 13.46 16.49
C ILE A 458 4.40 14.69 16.22
N GLU A 459 3.85 15.90 16.23
CA GLU A 459 4.61 17.15 16.12
C GLU A 459 5.47 17.43 17.36
N HIS A 460 5.11 16.84 18.51
CA HIS A 460 5.86 17.02 19.74
C HIS A 460 7.13 16.15 19.78
N ALA A 461 8.30 16.72 20.09
CA ALA A 461 9.60 16.06 20.05
C ALA A 461 9.70 14.76 20.89
N ALA A 462 8.94 14.67 21.98
CA ALA A 462 8.92 13.48 22.83
C ALA A 462 8.06 12.33 22.27
N VAL A 463 7.29 12.54 21.21
CA VAL A 463 6.36 11.53 20.66
C VAL A 463 6.96 10.89 19.41
N ALA A 464 7.26 9.59 19.49
CA ALA A 464 7.66 8.82 18.32
C ALA A 464 6.44 8.34 17.53
N GLU A 465 5.43 7.81 18.24
CA GLU A 465 4.18 7.32 17.67
C GLU A 465 3.03 7.55 18.66
N ALA A 466 1.84 7.73 18.13
CA ALA A 466 0.64 7.89 18.95
C ALA A 466 -0.54 7.14 18.37
N ALA A 467 -1.44 6.67 19.23
CA ALA A 467 -2.74 6.11 18.86
C ALA A 467 -3.82 6.65 19.78
N VAL A 468 -4.84 7.28 19.22
CA VAL A 468 -5.96 7.83 19.97
C VAL A 468 -7.15 6.89 19.89
N VAL A 469 -7.76 6.63 21.05
CA VAL A 469 -8.97 5.81 21.16
C VAL A 469 -10.00 6.50 22.08
N PRO A 470 -11.30 6.16 21.96
CA PRO A 470 -12.31 6.59 22.93
C PRO A 470 -12.05 5.92 24.28
N SER A 471 -11.97 6.73 25.33
CA SER A 471 -11.97 6.28 26.73
C SER A 471 -13.36 6.58 27.33
N PRO A 472 -14.08 5.59 27.87
CA PRO A 472 -15.40 5.80 28.46
C PRO A 472 -15.41 6.92 29.49
N ASP A 473 -16.42 7.78 29.44
CA ASP A 473 -16.60 8.91 30.32
C ASP A 473 -18.09 9.05 30.69
N PRO A 474 -18.44 9.18 31.99
CA PRO A 474 -19.83 9.18 32.43
C PRO A 474 -20.64 10.42 31.98
N ILE A 475 -19.96 11.54 31.64
CA ILE A 475 -20.62 12.79 31.25
C ILE A 475 -20.60 12.96 29.73
N ARG A 476 -19.50 12.62 29.07
CA ARG A 476 -19.25 12.90 27.66
C ARG A 476 -19.39 11.69 26.75
N LEU A 477 -19.89 10.56 27.27
CA LEU A 477 -19.89 9.23 26.63
C LEU A 477 -18.49 8.67 26.45
N ALA A 478 -17.60 9.45 25.84
CA ALA A 478 -16.18 9.13 25.70
C ALA A 478 -15.34 10.41 25.66
N VAL A 479 -14.11 10.31 26.10
CA VAL A 479 -13.07 11.33 25.92
C VAL A 479 -11.89 10.76 25.16
N PRO A 480 -11.16 11.59 24.38
CA PRO A 480 -9.97 11.11 23.68
C PRO A 480 -8.86 10.71 24.68
N LYS A 481 -8.37 9.47 24.54
CA LYS A 481 -7.17 8.97 25.22
C LYS A 481 -6.11 8.64 24.19
N ALA A 482 -4.89 9.14 24.39
CA ALA A 482 -3.72 8.84 23.59
C ALA A 482 -2.84 7.79 24.26
N PHE A 483 -2.54 6.70 23.55
CA PHE A 483 -1.42 5.83 23.85
C PHE A 483 -0.21 6.32 23.07
N ILE A 484 0.93 6.54 23.74
CA ILE A 484 2.10 7.22 23.17
C ILE A 484 3.34 6.35 23.37
N ALA A 485 4.01 6.03 22.25
CA ALA A 485 5.38 5.54 22.29
C ALA A 485 6.33 6.75 22.27
N LEU A 486 7.19 6.83 23.28
CA LEU A 486 8.12 7.94 23.41
C LEU A 486 9.29 7.83 22.45
N ALA A 487 9.78 8.98 22.01
CA ALA A 487 11.02 9.09 21.26
C ALA A 487 12.25 8.79 22.15
N PRO A 488 13.36 8.30 21.57
CA PRO A 488 14.60 8.05 22.32
C PRO A 488 15.04 9.27 23.14
N GLY A 489 15.46 9.03 24.37
CA GLY A 489 15.90 10.09 25.28
C GLY A 489 14.79 10.75 26.11
N HIS A 490 13.54 10.33 25.94
CA HIS A 490 12.41 10.79 26.76
C HIS A 490 11.91 9.66 27.67
N GLU A 491 11.41 10.04 28.85
CA GLU A 491 10.95 9.11 29.87
C GLU A 491 9.46 9.31 30.18
N PRO A 492 8.73 8.25 30.61
CA PRO A 492 7.30 8.28 30.92
C PRO A 492 7.03 8.96 32.27
N LYS A 493 7.32 10.26 32.33
CA LYS A 493 7.23 11.09 33.54
C LYS A 493 6.14 12.14 33.45
N ARG A 494 5.73 12.66 34.59
CA ARG A 494 4.76 13.74 34.72
C ARG A 494 5.11 14.97 33.87
N ASP A 495 6.38 15.38 33.88
CA ASP A 495 6.83 16.57 33.12
C ASP A 495 6.71 16.37 31.60
N THR A 496 7.00 15.15 31.11
CA THR A 496 6.82 14.79 29.70
C THR A 496 5.32 14.86 29.33
N ALA A 497 4.44 14.32 30.17
CA ALA A 497 3.00 14.38 29.95
C ALA A 497 2.49 15.83 29.97
N LEU A 498 2.95 16.66 30.90
CA LEU A 498 2.59 18.08 30.98
C LEU A 498 3.01 18.85 29.72
N ALA A 499 4.22 18.60 29.21
CA ALA A 499 4.70 19.22 27.98
C ALA A 499 3.82 18.85 26.77
N ILE A 500 3.45 17.57 26.66
CA ILE A 500 2.55 17.09 25.60
C ILE A 500 1.16 17.70 25.75
N PHE A 501 0.57 17.77 26.95
CA PHE A 501 -0.73 18.43 27.13
C PHE A 501 -0.69 19.93 26.77
N ARG A 502 0.38 20.65 27.09
CA ARG A 502 0.56 22.04 26.67
C ARG A 502 0.58 22.19 25.16
N HIS A 503 1.34 21.31 24.48
CA HIS A 503 1.39 21.29 23.03
C HIS A 503 0.00 21.03 22.41
N LEU A 504 -0.73 20.05 22.90
CA LEU A 504 -2.09 19.73 22.45
C LEU A 504 -3.07 20.90 22.65
N ARG A 505 -2.95 21.64 23.75
CA ARG A 505 -3.78 22.81 24.02
C ARG A 505 -3.52 23.96 23.05
N THR A 506 -2.33 24.06 22.52
CA THR A 506 -1.97 25.07 21.52
C THR A 506 -2.46 24.65 20.12
N GLY A 507 -2.38 23.36 19.79
CA GLY A 507 -2.70 22.83 18.46
C GLY A 507 -4.14 22.42 18.25
N LEU A 508 -4.95 22.23 19.33
CA LEU A 508 -6.29 21.67 19.25
C LEU A 508 -7.36 22.57 19.89
N ALA A 509 -8.51 22.65 19.23
CA ALA A 509 -9.67 23.28 19.82
C ALA A 509 -10.12 22.56 21.12
N PRO A 510 -10.70 23.28 22.12
CA PRO A 510 -11.04 22.72 23.43
C PRO A 510 -11.86 21.44 23.42
N PHE A 511 -12.80 21.28 22.46
CA PHE A 511 -13.66 20.12 22.33
C PHE A 511 -12.97 18.89 21.71
N LYS A 512 -11.78 19.09 21.09
CA LYS A 512 -10.96 18.02 20.48
C LYS A 512 -9.82 17.57 21.37
N ARG A 513 -9.59 18.20 22.53
CA ARG A 513 -8.42 17.93 23.36
C ARG A 513 -8.37 16.49 23.86
N VAL A 514 -7.18 15.89 23.76
CA VAL A 514 -6.86 14.64 24.44
C VAL A 514 -6.94 14.87 25.95
N ARG A 515 -7.71 14.05 26.66
CA ARG A 515 -7.91 14.18 28.10
C ARG A 515 -7.08 13.22 28.92
N ARG A 516 -6.61 12.15 28.29
CA ARG A 516 -5.81 11.10 28.93
C ARG A 516 -4.63 10.73 28.04
N ILE A 517 -3.46 10.57 28.63
CA ILE A 517 -2.24 10.12 27.97
C ILE A 517 -1.73 8.90 28.73
N GLU A 518 -1.38 7.84 28.03
CA GLU A 518 -0.71 6.68 28.59
C GLU A 518 0.54 6.37 27.76
N PHE A 519 1.70 6.34 28.40
CA PHE A 519 2.94 5.93 27.73
C PHE A 519 3.02 4.41 27.65
N ALA A 520 3.07 3.87 26.43
CA ALA A 520 3.04 2.44 26.19
C ALA A 520 3.64 2.08 24.83
N GLU A 521 4.07 0.83 24.68
CA GLU A 521 4.30 0.25 23.37
C GLU A 521 2.96 0.07 22.66
N LEU A 522 2.95 0.38 21.36
CA LEU A 522 1.76 0.28 20.52
C LEU A 522 1.70 -1.08 19.84
N PRO A 523 0.60 -1.85 19.98
CA PRO A 523 0.43 -3.12 19.28
C PRO A 523 0.35 -2.88 17.77
N LYS A 524 1.10 -3.66 17.01
CA LYS A 524 1.19 -3.50 15.54
C LYS A 524 0.84 -4.78 14.80
N THR A 525 0.35 -4.61 13.59
CA THR A 525 0.26 -5.68 12.61
C THR A 525 1.65 -6.01 12.06
N ILE A 526 1.78 -7.13 11.35
CA ILE A 526 3.01 -7.50 10.64
C ILE A 526 3.43 -6.40 9.64
N SER A 527 2.48 -5.62 9.11
CA SER A 527 2.74 -4.49 8.21
C SER A 527 3.15 -3.19 8.91
N GLY A 528 3.27 -3.21 10.25
CA GLY A 528 3.63 -2.03 11.05
C GLY A 528 2.46 -1.10 11.40
N LYS A 529 1.22 -1.42 10.99
CA LYS A 529 0.03 -0.60 11.32
C LYS A 529 -0.40 -0.83 12.76
N ILE A 530 -0.74 0.25 13.47
CA ILE A 530 -1.22 0.21 14.86
C ILE A 530 -2.57 -0.51 14.94
N ARG A 531 -2.70 -1.45 15.87
CA ARG A 531 -3.93 -2.21 16.13
C ARG A 531 -4.83 -1.50 17.13
N ARG A 532 -5.49 -0.41 16.72
CA ARG A 532 -6.35 0.41 17.61
C ARG A 532 -7.47 -0.40 18.27
N VAL A 533 -7.96 -1.45 17.63
CA VAL A 533 -8.96 -2.36 18.18
C VAL A 533 -8.51 -3.01 19.50
N GLU A 534 -7.21 -3.35 19.61
CA GLU A 534 -6.65 -3.90 20.84
C GLU A 534 -6.56 -2.84 21.93
N LEU A 535 -6.12 -1.63 21.57
CA LEU A 535 -6.05 -0.51 22.50
C LEU A 535 -7.45 -0.11 23.01
N ARG A 536 -8.47 -0.09 22.14
CA ARG A 536 -9.86 0.14 22.55
C ARG A 536 -10.35 -0.91 23.55
N ARG A 537 -10.09 -2.19 23.29
CA ARG A 537 -10.46 -3.29 24.20
C ARG A 537 -9.76 -3.18 25.55
N ARG A 538 -8.46 -2.89 25.52
CA ARG A 538 -7.64 -2.67 26.73
C ARG A 538 -8.20 -1.50 27.55
N GLU A 539 -8.53 -0.38 26.91
CA GLU A 539 -9.09 0.80 27.58
C GLU A 539 -10.47 0.54 28.13
N ALA A 540 -11.36 -0.09 27.36
CA ALA A 540 -12.70 -0.43 27.85
C ALA A 540 -12.66 -1.38 29.06
N ALA A 541 -11.78 -2.39 29.06
CA ALA A 541 -11.57 -3.29 30.18
C ALA A 541 -11.04 -2.55 31.42
N ALA A 542 -10.02 -1.69 31.24
CA ALA A 542 -9.44 -0.92 32.35
C ALA A 542 -10.47 0.01 33.01
N ARG A 543 -11.32 0.68 32.21
CA ARG A 543 -12.40 1.55 32.74
C ARG A 543 -13.53 0.76 33.38
N GLY A 544 -13.86 -0.44 32.86
CA GLY A 544 -14.84 -1.32 33.49
C GLY A 544 -14.43 -1.80 34.89
N GLU A 545 -13.11 -1.86 35.15
CA GLU A 545 -12.54 -2.22 36.44
C GLU A 545 -12.09 -1.00 37.28
N ASP A 546 -12.43 0.21 36.84
CA ASP A 546 -11.99 1.49 37.43
C ASP A 546 -10.46 1.56 37.66
N ARG A 547 -9.69 0.97 36.74
CA ARG A 547 -8.22 0.93 36.79
C ARG A 547 -7.62 2.04 35.94
N ARG A 548 -6.53 2.59 36.46
CA ARG A 548 -5.63 3.52 35.78
C ARG A 548 -4.30 2.84 35.49
N GLY A 549 -3.74 3.08 34.31
CA GLY A 549 -2.40 2.58 33.97
C GLY A 549 -1.31 3.23 34.83
N GLU A 550 -0.20 2.52 35.09
CA GLU A 550 0.93 3.05 35.87
C GLU A 550 1.56 4.31 35.26
N THR A 551 1.56 4.39 33.93
CA THR A 551 2.10 5.51 33.14
C THR A 551 1.01 6.37 32.51
N GLU A 552 -0.20 6.31 33.07
CA GLU A 552 -1.35 7.09 32.63
C GLU A 552 -1.46 8.40 33.39
N PHE A 553 -1.63 9.50 32.63
CA PHE A 553 -1.83 10.84 33.13
C PHE A 553 -3.12 11.41 32.57
N CYS A 554 -3.93 12.03 33.44
CA CYS A 554 -5.13 12.75 33.05
C CYS A 554 -4.87 14.26 33.01
N GLU A 555 -5.53 14.99 32.11
CA GLU A 555 -5.39 16.45 32.03
C GLU A 555 -5.67 17.13 33.38
N GLU A 556 -6.61 16.60 34.16
CA GLU A 556 -6.98 17.07 35.50
C GLU A 556 -5.90 16.87 36.59
N ASP A 557 -4.89 16.02 36.31
CA ASP A 557 -3.71 15.88 37.23
C ASP A 557 -2.78 17.09 37.17
N PHE A 558 -3.03 18.04 36.25
CA PHE A 558 -2.15 19.17 35.98
C PHE A 558 -2.84 20.52 36.19
N PRO A 559 -2.94 21.00 37.45
CA PRO A 559 -3.47 22.32 37.77
C PRO A 559 -2.75 23.46 36.99
N GLU A 560 -1.49 23.24 36.64
CA GLU A 560 -0.64 24.17 35.88
C GLU A 560 -1.14 24.45 34.46
N LEU A 561 -2.05 23.64 33.96
CA LEU A 561 -2.69 23.87 32.66
C LEU A 561 -3.78 24.95 32.72
N GLY A 562 -4.24 25.33 33.94
CA GLY A 562 -5.33 26.29 34.13
C GLY A 562 -6.69 25.71 33.70
N ALA A 563 -7.76 26.31 34.18
CA ALA A 563 -9.11 26.00 33.73
C ALA A 563 -9.26 26.48 32.28
N GLY A 564 -9.42 25.54 31.35
CA GLY A 564 -9.55 25.80 29.91
C GLY A 564 -10.89 25.41 29.36
#